data_e16238babec63c89adb1aa0f7ea97323
#
_entry.id   e16238babec63c89adb1aa0f7ea97323
#
_cell.length_a   1.000
_cell.length_b   1.000
_cell.length_c   1.000
_cell.angle_alpha   90.00
_cell.angle_beta   90.00
_cell.angle_gamma   90.00
#
_symmetry.space_group_name_H-M   'P 1'
#
loop_
_entity.id
_entity.type
_entity.pdbx_description
1 polymer ?
#
loop_
_entity_poly.entity_id
_entity_poly.type
_entity_poly.pdbx_seq_one_letter_code
_entity_poly.pdbx_strand_id
1 'polypeptide(L)'
;ASDPAKRVSVIESGKQFADRLEESAQNVQKQLDLVYREMDTQVKDVNEITQKIVELNKNISLAEANGAMANDLRDKRDLLVDKLSGYMSLHVYEMDNGMYQIVSGGASIVNGVSRLELKMDGPVENKRYGVNDYSLIFKDTNTLFVPGNGKLQAGVDAIKEDKAYMDKLASIAATFMTQFNDQHRAGAGIDKDATSNLNFFGENDRYYVWDKERQSLLAAK
;
A
#
# COMPACT_ATOMS: atom_id res chain seq x y z
N ALA A 1 2.67 44.87 -6.32
CA ALA A 1 2.98 45.41 -4.98
C ALA A 1 4.42 45.90 -4.95
N SER A 2 4.65 47.17 -4.71
CA SER A 2 5.97 47.79 -4.66
C SER A 2 6.65 47.66 -3.28
N ASP A 3 6.02 46.97 -2.33
CA ASP A 3 6.50 46.86 -0.94
C ASP A 3 7.44 45.62 -0.81
N PRO A 4 8.74 45.83 -0.55
CA PRO A 4 9.71 44.75 -0.40
C PRO A 4 9.35 43.75 0.73
N ALA A 5 8.79 44.25 1.84
CA ALA A 5 8.42 43.37 2.96
C ALA A 5 7.32 42.38 2.59
N LYS A 6 6.31 42.83 1.81
CA LYS A 6 5.26 41.93 1.29
C LYS A 6 5.80 40.90 0.34
N ARG A 7 6.81 41.23 -0.47
CA ARG A 7 7.47 40.24 -1.38
C ARG A 7 8.19 39.18 -0.60
N VAL A 8 8.94 39.56 0.43
CA VAL A 8 9.62 38.60 1.31
C VAL A 8 8.59 37.67 1.97
N SER A 9 7.50 38.21 2.49
CA SER A 9 6.43 37.41 3.10
C SER A 9 5.81 36.41 2.14
N VAL A 10 5.60 36.76 0.86
CA VAL A 10 5.07 35.86 -0.16
C VAL A 10 6.08 34.75 -0.47
N ILE A 11 7.38 35.07 -0.59
CA ILE A 11 8.42 34.07 -0.81
C ILE A 11 8.49 33.05 0.35
N GLU A 12 8.50 33.54 1.59
CA GLU A 12 8.51 32.66 2.76
C GLU A 12 7.25 31.79 2.87
N SER A 13 6.06 32.35 2.55
CA SER A 13 4.82 31.57 2.50
C SER A 13 4.87 30.49 1.42
N GLY A 14 5.44 30.79 0.25
CA GLY A 14 5.63 29.83 -0.84
C GLY A 14 6.56 28.67 -0.45
N LYS A 15 7.68 29.00 0.20
CA LYS A 15 8.61 27.97 0.73
C LYS A 15 7.91 27.09 1.76
N GLN A 16 7.27 27.67 2.76
CA GLN A 16 6.55 26.92 3.79
C GLN A 16 5.46 26.01 3.20
N PHE A 17 4.79 26.46 2.14
CA PHE A 17 3.82 25.61 1.45
C PHE A 17 4.49 24.41 0.77
N ALA A 18 5.60 24.64 0.05
CA ALA A 18 6.37 23.56 -0.58
C ALA A 18 6.89 22.55 0.45
N ASP A 19 7.48 23.04 1.54
CA ASP A 19 8.01 22.20 2.63
C ASP A 19 6.89 21.31 3.26
N ARG A 20 5.70 21.89 3.47
CA ARG A 20 4.55 21.11 4.00
C ARG A 20 4.04 20.04 3.05
N LEU A 21 4.03 20.31 1.75
CA LEU A 21 3.67 19.30 0.75
C LEU A 21 4.69 18.15 0.73
N GLU A 22 5.98 18.48 0.77
CA GLU A 22 7.06 17.49 0.83
C GLU A 22 6.98 16.66 2.10
N GLU A 23 6.81 17.29 3.27
CA GLU A 23 6.64 16.59 4.54
C GLU A 23 5.43 15.66 4.52
N SER A 24 4.30 16.12 3.96
CA SER A 24 3.10 15.29 3.81
C SER A 24 3.36 14.07 2.93
N ALA A 25 4.05 14.23 1.80
CA ALA A 25 4.40 13.12 0.92
C ALA A 25 5.35 12.11 1.61
N GLN A 26 6.37 12.61 2.32
CA GLN A 26 7.30 11.77 3.08
C GLN A 26 6.61 10.99 4.20
N ASN A 27 5.62 11.59 4.87
CA ASN A 27 4.85 10.90 5.90
C ASN A 27 4.01 9.76 5.31
N VAL A 28 3.40 9.96 4.14
CA VAL A 28 2.68 8.88 3.43
C VAL A 28 3.63 7.78 2.96
N GLN A 29 4.83 8.11 2.46
CA GLN A 29 5.84 7.11 2.11
C GLN A 29 6.21 6.23 3.30
N LYS A 30 6.45 6.85 4.47
CA LYS A 30 6.71 6.09 5.71
C LYS A 30 5.52 5.21 6.12
N GLN A 31 4.30 5.71 5.96
CA GLN A 31 3.09 4.94 6.24
C GLN A 31 2.99 3.72 5.32
N LEU A 32 3.22 3.87 4.01
CA LEU A 32 3.25 2.77 3.06
C LEU A 32 4.27 1.69 3.45
N ASP A 33 5.48 2.09 3.83
CA ASP A 33 6.52 1.14 4.29
C ASP A 33 6.08 0.38 5.56
N LEU A 34 5.40 1.05 6.49
CA LEU A 34 4.86 0.40 7.68
C LEU A 34 3.76 -0.61 7.35
N VAL A 35 2.83 -0.26 6.46
CA VAL A 35 1.76 -1.15 6.03
C VAL A 35 2.33 -2.40 5.36
N TYR A 36 3.33 -2.26 4.46
CA TYR A 36 3.97 -3.42 3.83
C TYR A 36 4.67 -4.34 4.83
N ARG A 37 5.36 -3.80 5.84
CA ARG A 37 5.99 -4.60 6.90
C ARG A 37 4.96 -5.30 7.77
N GLU A 38 3.86 -4.64 8.08
CA GLU A 38 2.76 -5.25 8.83
C GLU A 38 2.12 -6.39 8.03
N MET A 39 1.86 -6.20 6.75
CA MET A 39 1.35 -7.25 5.87
C MET A 39 2.31 -8.45 5.79
N ASP A 40 3.63 -8.23 5.70
CA ASP A 40 4.61 -9.33 5.71
C ASP A 40 4.56 -10.13 7.02
N THR A 41 4.38 -9.45 8.15
CA THR A 41 4.18 -10.12 9.45
C THR A 41 2.88 -10.92 9.46
N GLN A 42 1.78 -10.32 9.00
CA GLN A 42 0.48 -11.00 8.92
C GLN A 42 0.51 -12.22 7.99
N VAL A 43 1.24 -12.16 6.88
CA VAL A 43 1.46 -13.29 5.97
C VAL A 43 2.20 -14.44 6.68
N LYS A 44 3.22 -14.13 7.48
CA LYS A 44 3.93 -15.15 8.30
C LYS A 44 2.99 -15.80 9.31
N ASP A 45 2.17 -15.00 9.99
CA ASP A 45 1.16 -15.52 10.94
C ASP A 45 0.16 -16.46 10.24
N VAL A 46 -0.35 -16.06 9.07
CA VAL A 46 -1.25 -16.88 8.24
C VAL A 46 -0.60 -18.21 7.86
N ASN A 47 0.65 -18.19 7.40
CA ASN A 47 1.38 -19.39 7.04
C ASN A 47 1.61 -20.32 8.23
N GLU A 48 1.90 -19.77 9.42
CA GLU A 48 2.02 -20.55 10.64
C GLU A 48 0.69 -21.17 11.08
N ILE A 49 -0.41 -20.41 11.02
CA ILE A 49 -1.74 -20.90 11.35
C ILE A 49 -2.17 -22.03 10.40
N THR A 50 -2.01 -21.83 9.09
CA THR A 50 -2.37 -22.84 8.08
C THR A 50 -1.53 -24.12 8.23
N GLN A 51 -0.25 -24.02 8.58
CA GLN A 51 0.60 -25.16 8.90
C GLN A 51 0.06 -25.94 10.09
N LYS A 52 -0.29 -25.28 11.19
CA LYS A 52 -0.86 -25.92 12.38
C LYS A 52 -2.22 -26.59 12.09
N ILE A 53 -3.05 -25.99 11.24
CA ILE A 53 -4.31 -26.59 10.79
C ILE A 53 -4.06 -27.89 10.03
N VAL A 54 -3.08 -27.90 9.11
CA VAL A 54 -2.67 -29.12 8.38
C VAL A 54 -2.21 -30.23 9.32
N GLU A 55 -1.40 -29.89 10.33
CA GLU A 55 -0.94 -30.85 11.34
C GLU A 55 -2.12 -31.41 12.17
N LEU A 56 -3.07 -30.57 12.58
CA LEU A 56 -4.27 -31.01 13.28
C LEU A 56 -5.18 -31.84 12.37
N ASN A 57 -5.36 -31.49 11.12
CA ASN A 57 -6.09 -32.30 10.15
C ASN A 57 -5.53 -33.73 10.08
N LYS A 58 -4.20 -33.87 9.97
CA LYS A 58 -3.54 -35.16 9.95
C LYS A 58 -3.78 -35.95 11.25
N ASN A 59 -3.61 -35.29 12.39
CA ASN A 59 -3.76 -35.93 13.71
C ASN A 59 -5.21 -36.35 13.99
N ILE A 60 -6.20 -35.54 13.60
CA ILE A 60 -7.62 -35.86 13.70
C ILE A 60 -7.94 -37.09 12.85
N SER A 61 -7.56 -37.09 11.57
CA SER A 61 -7.81 -38.23 10.69
C SER A 61 -7.19 -39.52 11.21
N LEU A 62 -5.98 -39.47 11.77
CA LEU A 62 -5.33 -40.65 12.37
C LEU A 62 -6.02 -41.10 13.66
N ALA A 63 -6.41 -40.18 14.54
CA ALA A 63 -7.08 -40.50 15.78
C ALA A 63 -8.48 -41.10 15.56
N GLU A 64 -9.18 -40.61 14.54
CA GLU A 64 -10.54 -41.01 14.21
C GLU A 64 -10.63 -42.23 13.28
N ALA A 65 -9.51 -42.71 12.73
CA ALA A 65 -9.47 -43.87 11.86
C ALA A 65 -10.10 -45.13 12.48
N ASN A 66 -10.15 -45.23 13.81
CA ASN A 66 -10.73 -46.32 14.58
C ASN A 66 -12.15 -46.04 15.11
N GLY A 67 -12.78 -44.97 14.63
CA GLY A 67 -14.16 -44.59 15.02
C GLY A 67 -14.28 -43.79 16.32
N ALA A 68 -13.18 -43.36 16.94
CA ALA A 68 -13.19 -42.46 18.08
C ALA A 68 -13.24 -41.00 17.61
N MET A 69 -13.94 -40.11 18.36
CA MET A 69 -13.95 -38.68 18.07
C MET A 69 -12.80 -37.94 18.78
N ALA A 70 -12.01 -37.18 18.02
CA ALA A 70 -10.89 -36.41 18.56
C ALA A 70 -11.28 -34.97 18.90
N ASN A 71 -12.28 -34.80 19.78
CA ASN A 71 -12.91 -33.49 20.07
C ASN A 71 -11.89 -32.42 20.48
N ASP A 72 -10.92 -32.72 21.35
CA ASP A 72 -9.90 -31.76 21.79
C ASP A 72 -9.02 -31.25 20.62
N LEU A 73 -8.76 -32.09 19.61
CA LEU A 73 -8.00 -31.67 18.43
C LEU A 73 -8.87 -30.85 17.48
N ARG A 74 -10.15 -31.20 17.37
CA ARG A 74 -11.13 -30.43 16.58
C ARG A 74 -11.31 -29.04 17.16
N ASP A 75 -11.51 -28.91 18.47
CA ASP A 75 -11.63 -27.60 19.16
C ASP A 75 -10.38 -26.72 18.93
N LYS A 76 -9.19 -27.31 19.04
CA LYS A 76 -7.94 -26.61 18.76
C LYS A 76 -7.85 -26.13 17.30
N ARG A 77 -8.30 -26.95 16.34
CA ARG A 77 -8.34 -26.59 14.93
C ARG A 77 -9.33 -25.45 14.68
N ASP A 78 -10.51 -25.53 15.25
CA ASP A 78 -11.54 -24.53 15.09
C ASP A 78 -11.11 -23.16 15.64
N LEU A 79 -10.41 -23.14 16.78
CA LEU A 79 -9.78 -21.93 17.28
C LEU A 79 -8.75 -21.33 16.33
N LEU A 80 -7.99 -22.15 15.60
CA LEU A 80 -7.06 -21.66 14.58
C LEU A 80 -7.79 -21.14 13.32
N VAL A 81 -8.89 -21.78 12.94
CA VAL A 81 -9.75 -21.30 11.85
C VAL A 81 -10.36 -19.94 12.20
N ASP A 82 -10.85 -19.77 13.43
CA ASP A 82 -11.36 -18.48 13.91
C ASP A 82 -10.27 -17.39 13.86
N LYS A 83 -9.05 -17.71 14.30
CA LYS A 83 -7.92 -16.77 14.17
C LYS A 83 -7.61 -16.43 12.72
N LEU A 84 -7.64 -17.42 11.83
CA LEU A 84 -7.37 -17.24 10.40
C LEU A 84 -8.43 -16.35 9.73
N SER A 85 -9.71 -16.45 10.15
CA SER A 85 -10.81 -15.62 9.65
C SER A 85 -10.63 -14.13 9.94
N GLY A 86 -9.83 -13.78 10.95
CA GLY A 86 -9.44 -12.39 11.22
C GLY A 86 -8.47 -11.80 10.20
N TYR A 87 -7.79 -12.61 9.41
CA TYR A 87 -6.84 -12.17 8.39
C TYR A 87 -7.44 -12.08 6.99
N MET A 88 -8.42 -12.94 6.66
CA MET A 88 -9.01 -13.05 5.33
C MET A 88 -10.40 -13.70 5.36
N SER A 89 -11.17 -13.57 4.28
CA SER A 89 -12.41 -14.32 4.09
C SER A 89 -12.15 -15.80 3.89
N LEU A 90 -12.89 -16.66 4.59
CA LEU A 90 -12.75 -18.11 4.53
C LEU A 90 -14.07 -18.80 4.19
N HIS A 91 -13.95 -19.91 3.46
CA HIS A 91 -14.99 -20.94 3.36
C HIS A 91 -14.38 -22.26 3.80
N VAL A 92 -14.97 -22.88 4.84
CA VAL A 92 -14.46 -24.13 5.43
C VAL A 92 -15.39 -25.27 5.07
N TYR A 93 -14.82 -26.37 4.59
CA TYR A 93 -15.52 -27.60 4.25
C TYR A 93 -14.87 -28.74 5.02
N GLU A 94 -15.68 -29.56 5.68
CA GLU A 94 -15.21 -30.81 6.29
C GLU A 94 -15.28 -31.94 5.27
N MET A 95 -14.19 -32.69 5.15
CA MET A 95 -14.07 -33.86 4.29
C MET A 95 -14.53 -35.14 5.04
N ASP A 96 -14.87 -36.20 4.32
CA ASP A 96 -15.35 -37.48 4.90
C ASP A 96 -14.40 -38.09 5.93
N ASN A 97 -13.11 -37.76 5.86
CA ASN A 97 -12.08 -38.24 6.77
C ASN A 97 -11.84 -37.28 7.96
N GLY A 98 -12.74 -36.33 8.22
CA GLY A 98 -12.67 -35.37 9.30
C GLY A 98 -11.65 -34.22 9.10
N MET A 99 -10.92 -34.20 7.98
CA MET A 99 -10.00 -33.09 7.64
C MET A 99 -10.79 -31.88 7.12
N TYR A 100 -10.21 -30.68 7.28
CA TYR A 100 -10.75 -29.46 6.67
C TYR A 100 -10.10 -29.15 5.33
N GLN A 101 -10.93 -28.69 4.41
CA GLN A 101 -10.56 -27.88 3.26
C GLN A 101 -10.94 -26.44 3.54
N ILE A 102 -10.02 -25.50 3.39
CA ILE A 102 -10.24 -24.07 3.59
C ILE A 102 -9.96 -23.35 2.28
N VAL A 103 -10.97 -22.62 1.80
CA VAL A 103 -10.89 -21.85 0.56
C VAL A 103 -10.88 -20.36 0.90
N SER A 104 -9.95 -19.62 0.29
CA SER A 104 -9.84 -18.17 0.37
C SER A 104 -9.29 -17.62 -0.94
N GLY A 105 -9.76 -16.44 -1.37
CA GLY A 105 -9.29 -15.81 -2.61
C GLY A 105 -9.48 -16.67 -3.87
N GLY A 106 -10.47 -17.55 -3.86
CA GLY A 106 -10.74 -18.46 -4.98
C GLY A 106 -9.82 -19.69 -5.05
N ALA A 107 -8.92 -19.89 -4.08
CA ALA A 107 -8.03 -21.05 -4.02
C ALA A 107 -8.19 -21.80 -2.69
N SER A 108 -7.91 -23.13 -2.73
CA SER A 108 -7.86 -23.96 -1.53
C SER A 108 -6.54 -23.73 -0.82
N ILE A 109 -6.52 -22.85 0.20
CA ILE A 109 -5.32 -22.51 0.98
C ILE A 109 -4.88 -23.65 1.91
N VAL A 110 -5.85 -24.46 2.38
CA VAL A 110 -5.63 -25.74 3.06
C VAL A 110 -6.49 -26.78 2.36
N ASN A 111 -5.91 -27.93 2.05
CA ASN A 111 -6.62 -29.09 1.49
C ASN A 111 -6.14 -30.36 2.18
N GLY A 112 -6.82 -30.75 3.26
CA GLY A 112 -6.43 -31.89 4.08
C GLY A 112 -5.03 -31.71 4.68
N VAL A 113 -4.04 -32.42 4.17
CA VAL A 113 -2.65 -32.37 4.62
C VAL A 113 -1.74 -31.48 3.75
N SER A 114 -2.30 -30.80 2.75
CA SER A 114 -1.59 -29.89 1.87
C SER A 114 -2.02 -28.45 2.13
N ARG A 115 -1.13 -27.49 1.85
CA ARG A 115 -1.44 -26.06 1.93
C ARG A 115 -0.73 -25.27 0.85
N LEU A 116 -1.26 -24.11 0.53
CA LEU A 116 -0.59 -23.09 -0.26
C LEU A 116 0.00 -22.04 0.69
N GLU A 117 1.26 -21.68 0.47
CA GLU A 117 1.91 -20.60 1.21
C GLU A 117 1.67 -19.25 0.52
N LEU A 118 1.47 -18.23 1.35
CA LEU A 118 1.44 -16.84 0.90
C LEU A 118 2.82 -16.20 1.07
N LYS A 119 3.14 -15.22 0.23
CA LYS A 119 4.31 -14.35 0.41
C LYS A 119 4.02 -12.93 -0.04
N MET A 120 4.75 -11.97 0.54
CA MET A 120 4.92 -10.65 -0.03
C MET A 120 6.06 -10.70 -1.05
N ASP A 121 5.74 -10.53 -2.34
CA ASP A 121 6.70 -10.56 -3.44
C ASP A 121 7.17 -9.15 -3.78
N GLY A 122 8.46 -8.94 -3.81
CA GLY A 122 9.12 -7.64 -4.01
C GLY A 122 10.50 -7.66 -3.36
N PRO A 123 11.16 -6.49 -3.25
CA PRO A 123 10.67 -5.16 -3.62
C PRO A 123 10.69 -4.88 -5.13
N VAL A 124 9.74 -4.08 -5.59
CA VAL A 124 9.73 -3.46 -6.92
C VAL A 124 9.72 -1.95 -6.75
N GLU A 125 10.76 -1.26 -7.24
CA GLU A 125 10.85 0.20 -7.13
C GLU A 125 9.67 0.88 -7.83
N ASN A 126 8.91 1.67 -7.09
CA ASN A 126 7.85 2.51 -7.63
C ASN A 126 8.29 3.98 -7.63
N LYS A 127 8.85 4.41 -8.77
CA LYS A 127 9.37 5.78 -8.93
C LYS A 127 8.29 6.85 -8.82
N ARG A 128 7.02 6.52 -9.12
CA ARG A 128 5.89 7.46 -9.01
C ARG A 128 5.70 7.93 -7.57
N TYR A 129 5.80 7.02 -6.62
CA TYR A 129 5.55 7.30 -5.21
C TYR A 129 6.83 7.36 -4.37
N GLY A 130 7.99 7.01 -4.95
CA GLY A 130 9.26 6.99 -4.24
C GLY A 130 9.34 5.93 -3.14
N VAL A 131 8.65 4.81 -3.33
CA VAL A 131 8.59 3.67 -2.41
C VAL A 131 8.87 2.36 -3.12
N ASN A 132 9.10 1.30 -2.36
CA ASN A 132 9.09 -0.06 -2.88
C ASN A 132 7.69 -0.66 -2.75
N ASP A 133 7.20 -1.24 -3.83
CA ASP A 133 5.95 -1.99 -3.85
C ASP A 133 6.18 -3.47 -3.60
N TYR A 134 5.20 -4.11 -2.98
CA TYR A 134 5.14 -5.54 -2.77
C TYR A 134 3.74 -6.05 -3.17
N SER A 135 3.70 -7.27 -3.68
CA SER A 135 2.46 -7.95 -4.06
C SER A 135 2.19 -9.13 -3.15
N LEU A 136 0.97 -9.28 -2.68
CA LEU A 136 0.54 -10.45 -1.93
C LEU A 136 0.19 -11.58 -2.92
N ILE A 137 0.95 -12.67 -2.89
CA ILE A 137 0.83 -13.75 -3.87
C ILE A 137 0.88 -15.13 -3.20
N PHE A 138 0.44 -16.16 -3.93
CA PHE A 138 0.75 -17.56 -3.63
C PHE A 138 2.20 -17.85 -4.02
N LYS A 139 2.99 -18.37 -3.08
CA LYS A 139 4.43 -18.61 -3.24
C LYS A 139 4.77 -19.55 -4.40
N ASP A 140 3.99 -20.62 -4.56
CA ASP A 140 4.30 -21.68 -5.53
C ASP A 140 3.89 -21.35 -6.96
N THR A 141 2.81 -20.58 -7.11
CA THR A 141 2.24 -20.24 -8.43
C THR A 141 2.57 -18.83 -8.89
N ASN A 142 3.08 -17.98 -7.99
CA ASN A 142 3.29 -16.55 -8.20
C ASN A 142 2.01 -15.80 -8.66
N THR A 143 0.83 -16.34 -8.36
CA THR A 143 -0.45 -15.68 -8.68
C THR A 143 -0.89 -14.79 -7.54
N LEU A 144 -1.54 -13.67 -7.87
CA LEU A 144 -2.05 -12.72 -6.88
C LEU A 144 -3.07 -13.39 -5.96
N PHE A 145 -2.95 -13.13 -4.68
CA PHE A 145 -3.92 -13.51 -3.67
C PHE A 145 -4.80 -12.32 -3.30
N VAL A 146 -6.11 -12.52 -3.29
CA VAL A 146 -7.10 -11.50 -2.91
C VAL A 146 -7.77 -11.94 -1.60
N PRO A 147 -7.47 -11.26 -0.48
CA PRO A 147 -7.96 -11.68 0.84
C PRO A 147 -9.48 -11.59 1.01
N GLY A 148 -10.13 -10.66 0.31
CA GLY A 148 -11.58 -10.44 0.32
C GLY A 148 -12.11 -9.74 1.58
N ASN A 149 -11.48 -9.87 2.74
CA ASN A 149 -11.79 -9.22 4.01
C ASN A 149 -10.62 -9.38 5.00
N GLY A 150 -10.80 -8.91 6.25
CA GLY A 150 -9.85 -9.09 7.34
C GLY A 150 -8.63 -8.18 7.25
N LYS A 151 -7.62 -8.46 8.08
CA LYS A 151 -6.42 -7.60 8.22
C LYS A 151 -5.62 -7.46 6.92
N LEU A 152 -5.49 -8.54 6.15
CA LEU A 152 -4.76 -8.48 4.87
C LEU A 152 -5.48 -7.61 3.85
N GLN A 153 -6.81 -7.67 3.77
CA GLN A 153 -7.57 -6.80 2.88
C GLN A 153 -7.47 -5.33 3.32
N ALA A 154 -7.54 -5.07 4.62
CA ALA A 154 -7.34 -3.72 5.15
C ALA A 154 -5.97 -3.14 4.77
N GLY A 155 -4.91 -3.95 4.78
CA GLY A 155 -3.59 -3.53 4.30
C GLY A 155 -3.58 -3.20 2.81
N VAL A 156 -4.21 -4.04 1.98
CA VAL A 156 -4.34 -3.77 0.52
C VAL A 156 -5.10 -2.46 0.28
N ASP A 157 -6.19 -2.23 0.99
CA ASP A 157 -7.01 -1.02 0.86
C ASP A 157 -6.25 0.22 1.35
N ALA A 158 -5.53 0.12 2.47
CA ALA A 158 -4.70 1.21 2.99
C ALA A 158 -3.61 1.63 1.98
N ILE A 159 -2.91 0.68 1.35
CA ILE A 159 -1.92 0.98 0.31
C ILE A 159 -2.57 1.74 -0.86
N LYS A 160 -3.74 1.31 -1.28
CA LYS A 160 -4.47 1.95 -2.37
C LYS A 160 -4.89 3.38 -2.01
N GLU A 161 -5.40 3.60 -0.79
CA GLU A 161 -5.82 4.91 -0.30
C GLU A 161 -4.64 5.86 -0.13
N ASP A 162 -3.52 5.40 0.43
CA ASP A 162 -2.30 6.18 0.60
C ASP A 162 -1.72 6.62 -0.74
N LYS A 163 -1.69 5.75 -1.74
CA LYS A 163 -1.27 6.10 -3.11
C LYS A 163 -2.21 7.13 -3.75
N ALA A 164 -3.52 6.97 -3.57
CA ALA A 164 -4.49 7.93 -4.07
C ALA A 164 -4.35 9.30 -3.36
N TYR A 165 -3.98 9.31 -2.09
CA TYR A 165 -3.69 10.55 -1.38
C TYR A 165 -2.42 11.23 -1.92
N MET A 166 -1.34 10.49 -2.21
CA MET A 166 -0.15 11.04 -2.87
C MET A 166 -0.47 11.64 -4.24
N ASP A 167 -1.35 11.00 -5.03
CA ASP A 167 -1.81 11.55 -6.30
C ASP A 167 -2.55 12.88 -6.14
N LYS A 168 -3.35 13.01 -5.07
CA LYS A 168 -4.03 14.28 -4.75
C LYS A 168 -3.03 15.36 -4.33
N LEU A 169 -2.04 15.04 -3.51
CA LEU A 169 -0.97 15.99 -3.14
C LEU A 169 -0.21 16.47 -4.38
N ALA A 170 0.16 15.56 -5.28
CA ALA A 170 0.83 15.91 -6.52
C ALA A 170 -0.04 16.81 -7.42
N SER A 171 -1.34 16.54 -7.51
CA SER A 171 -2.29 17.37 -8.26
C SER A 171 -2.43 18.77 -7.67
N ILE A 172 -2.49 18.90 -6.34
CA ILE A 172 -2.53 20.19 -5.64
C ILE A 172 -1.25 20.97 -5.94
N ALA A 173 -0.08 20.34 -5.80
CA ALA A 173 1.20 20.96 -6.10
C ALA A 173 1.27 21.46 -7.55
N ALA A 174 0.88 20.62 -8.53
CA ALA A 174 0.87 20.97 -9.94
C ALA A 174 -0.02 22.16 -10.24
N THR A 175 -1.26 22.14 -9.74
CA THR A 175 -2.24 23.21 -9.95
C THR A 175 -1.76 24.52 -9.32
N PHE A 176 -1.28 24.47 -8.09
CA PHE A 176 -0.80 25.64 -7.38
C PHE A 176 0.40 26.28 -8.09
N MET A 177 1.41 25.46 -8.43
CA MET A 177 2.61 25.94 -9.12
C MET A 177 2.28 26.56 -10.49
N THR A 178 1.40 25.95 -11.25
CA THR A 178 0.99 26.46 -12.57
C THR A 178 0.29 27.81 -12.43
N GLN A 179 -0.75 27.87 -11.61
CA GLN A 179 -1.53 29.11 -11.44
C GLN A 179 -0.70 30.24 -10.83
N PHE A 180 0.15 29.92 -9.84
CA PHE A 180 0.98 30.92 -9.21
C PHE A 180 2.08 31.43 -10.15
N ASN A 181 2.70 30.55 -10.93
CA ASN A 181 3.69 30.94 -11.93
C ASN A 181 3.07 31.77 -13.05
N ASP A 182 1.86 31.46 -13.52
CA ASP A 182 1.15 32.25 -14.52
C ASP A 182 0.91 33.68 -14.01
N GLN A 183 0.44 33.83 -12.77
CA GLN A 183 0.26 35.11 -12.14
C GLN A 183 1.59 35.86 -11.93
N HIS A 184 2.65 35.14 -11.54
CA HIS A 184 3.97 35.73 -11.30
C HIS A 184 4.61 36.21 -12.61
N ARG A 185 4.51 35.44 -13.72
CA ARG A 185 5.02 35.82 -15.05
C ARG A 185 4.31 37.05 -15.62
N ALA A 186 3.03 37.23 -15.32
CA ALA A 186 2.28 38.42 -15.71
C ALA A 186 2.71 39.69 -14.96
N GLY A 187 3.48 39.55 -13.87
CA GLY A 187 4.03 40.65 -13.09
C GLY A 187 5.35 41.19 -13.65
N ALA A 188 5.75 42.38 -13.16
CA ALA A 188 7.07 42.96 -13.44
C ALA A 188 7.93 43.02 -12.18
N GLY A 189 9.24 42.85 -12.32
CA GLY A 189 10.23 43.05 -11.26
C GLY A 189 10.28 44.52 -10.81
N ILE A 190 10.97 44.71 -9.69
CA ILE A 190 11.27 46.09 -9.17
C ILE A 190 12.69 46.53 -9.51
N ASP A 191 13.39 45.70 -10.26
CA ASP A 191 14.71 46.00 -10.80
C ASP A 191 14.61 47.08 -11.90
N LYS A 192 15.78 47.65 -12.27
CA LYS A 192 15.86 48.74 -13.26
C LYS A 192 15.30 48.32 -14.63
N ASP A 193 15.38 47.02 -14.95
CA ASP A 193 14.99 46.45 -16.24
C ASP A 193 13.54 45.95 -16.24
N ALA A 194 12.82 46.07 -15.12
CA ALA A 194 11.46 45.59 -14.89
C ALA A 194 11.29 44.13 -15.35
N THR A 195 12.22 43.28 -14.96
CA THR A 195 12.27 41.86 -15.36
C THR A 195 10.91 41.19 -15.20
N SER A 196 10.46 40.53 -16.24
CA SER A 196 9.14 39.85 -16.29
C SER A 196 9.28 38.41 -16.82
N ASN A 197 8.17 37.70 -16.87
CA ASN A 197 8.10 36.32 -17.37
C ASN A 197 8.99 35.32 -16.60
N LEU A 198 9.18 35.52 -15.30
CA LEU A 198 9.90 34.62 -14.42
C LEU A 198 8.93 33.72 -13.66
N ASN A 199 9.29 32.44 -13.47
CA ASN A 199 8.58 31.55 -12.56
C ASN A 199 8.87 31.91 -11.11
N PHE A 200 7.88 31.76 -10.25
CA PHE A 200 8.08 31.83 -8.80
C PHE A 200 8.58 30.50 -8.24
N PHE A 201 7.96 29.40 -8.70
CA PHE A 201 8.37 28.04 -8.36
C PHE A 201 9.13 27.40 -9.54
N GLY A 202 10.24 26.75 -9.23
CA GLY A 202 11.09 26.07 -10.19
C GLY A 202 12.07 27.00 -10.93
N GLU A 203 12.76 26.44 -11.91
CA GLU A 203 13.75 27.16 -12.71
C GLU A 203 13.07 27.95 -13.85
N ASN A 204 13.55 29.14 -14.15
CA ASN A 204 12.94 30.02 -15.13
C ASN A 204 13.06 29.56 -16.58
N ASP A 205 14.07 28.76 -16.88
CA ASP A 205 14.34 28.17 -18.19
C ASP A 205 13.67 26.81 -18.38
N ARG A 206 12.93 26.33 -17.39
CA ARG A 206 12.24 25.04 -17.38
C ARG A 206 10.78 25.20 -17.05
N TYR A 207 9.93 24.52 -17.81
CA TYR A 207 8.51 24.39 -17.52
C TYR A 207 8.26 23.10 -16.77
N TYR A 208 7.45 23.15 -15.72
CA TYR A 208 6.96 21.94 -15.07
C TYR A 208 5.84 21.34 -15.91
N VAL A 209 6.07 20.13 -16.40
CA VAL A 209 5.07 19.34 -17.13
C VAL A 209 4.65 18.19 -16.27
N TRP A 210 3.34 17.94 -16.22
CA TRP A 210 2.82 16.75 -15.59
C TRP A 210 3.26 15.52 -16.40
N ASP A 211 4.12 14.70 -15.84
CA ASP A 211 4.53 13.44 -16.46
C ASP A 211 3.42 12.40 -16.26
N LYS A 212 2.73 12.05 -17.35
CA LYS A 212 1.64 11.08 -17.33
C LYS A 212 2.11 9.67 -16.95
N GLU A 213 3.34 9.29 -17.29
CA GLU A 213 3.89 7.98 -16.97
C GLU A 213 4.31 7.89 -15.51
N ARG A 214 4.92 8.93 -14.97
CA ARG A 214 5.35 9.00 -13.57
C ARG A 214 4.32 9.63 -12.66
N GLN A 215 3.31 10.26 -13.23
CA GLN A 215 2.29 11.05 -12.54
C GLN A 215 2.88 11.96 -11.44
N SER A 216 4.01 12.55 -11.78
CA SER A 216 4.77 13.46 -10.94
C SER A 216 5.10 14.74 -11.71
N LEU A 217 5.34 15.80 -10.98
CA LEU A 217 5.84 17.04 -11.55
C LEU A 217 7.31 16.86 -11.91
N LEU A 218 7.62 16.98 -13.20
CA LEU A 218 8.99 17.02 -13.69
C LEU A 218 9.27 18.41 -14.25
N ALA A 219 10.53 18.86 -14.09
CA ALA A 219 11.02 19.99 -14.85
C ALA A 219 11.10 19.58 -16.32
N ALA A 220 10.41 20.27 -17.20
CA ALA A 220 10.57 20.11 -18.63
C ALA A 220 11.92 20.77 -19.03
N LYS A 221 12.72 20.02 -19.78
CA LYS A 221 13.97 20.52 -20.38
C LYS A 221 13.69 21.38 -21.61
#